data_9487003480f53d5e212f8b487a28aded
#
_entry.id   9487003480f53d5e212f8b487a28aded
#
_cell.length_a   1.000
_cell.length_b   1.000
_cell.length_c   1.000
_cell.angle_alpha   90.00
_cell.angle_beta   90.00
_cell.angle_gamma   90.00
#
_symmetry.space_group_name_H-M   'P 1'
#
loop_
_entity.id
_entity.type
_entity.pdbx_description
1 polymer ?
#
loop_
_entity_poly.entity_id
_entity_poly.type
_entity_poly.pdbx_seq_one_letter_code
_entity_poly.pdbx_strand_id
1 'polypeptide(L)'
;MNGAGQRILLAGAPRSGTTWVANVLAAAPSASVAVEPDNEKTSLLAFAWKDGLPRFPALPVGVENAGYRRLWRYAFTGRLGPFLSRSWLTRASLLGGRWVERTIAARPVVIPELDDAAAAAPGTDSDASVPARDGIRIVKTVHAVLCLDWVCANAAPHRVVVVDRHPLAVIDSWRRLEMPDGERLWTAARDWLAARDLLPPDLDEGLPLVRMALQAGLMYRAIGDFCQRRPDVLRISHEALCRDPVAEFAGLFDRLGLAWTPEAAQALAQSNREGRGYRPVRVAEREVGKWQGRFGATELDQVTAILAAFGVALPAVD
;
A
#
# COMPACT_ATOMS: atom_id res chain seq x y z
N MET A 1 14.32 -25.28 14.02
CA MET A 1 14.46 -23.81 14.05
C MET A 1 13.23 -23.25 14.69
N ASN A 2 13.39 -22.55 15.80
CA ASN A 2 12.33 -22.18 16.75
C ASN A 2 11.33 -21.21 16.12
N GLY A 3 10.05 -21.58 16.16
CA GLY A 3 8.92 -20.89 15.57
C GLY A 3 8.51 -19.57 16.23
N ALA A 4 9.38 -18.60 16.23
CA ALA A 4 8.92 -17.22 16.46
C ALA A 4 8.16 -16.78 15.19
N GLY A 5 6.87 -16.48 15.32
CA GLY A 5 6.01 -16.16 14.19
C GLY A 5 6.56 -15.04 13.32
N GLN A 6 6.59 -15.26 12.00
CA GLN A 6 7.10 -14.31 11.02
C GLN A 6 6.07 -13.19 10.76
N ARG A 7 6.52 -11.94 10.74
CA ARG A 7 5.70 -10.76 10.42
C ARG A 7 6.15 -10.16 9.09
N ILE A 8 5.22 -10.08 8.14
CA ILE A 8 5.47 -9.57 6.78
C ILE A 8 4.57 -8.36 6.55
N LEU A 9 5.16 -7.22 6.20
CA LEU A 9 4.45 -6.06 5.69
C LEU A 9 4.42 -6.14 4.16
N LEU A 10 3.24 -6.11 3.58
CA LEU A 10 3.03 -6.05 2.13
C LEU A 10 2.42 -4.70 1.77
N ALA A 11 3.14 -3.89 1.01
CA ALA A 11 2.74 -2.53 0.65
C ALA A 11 2.83 -2.29 -0.86
N GLY A 12 2.22 -1.19 -1.30
CA GLY A 12 2.25 -0.71 -2.68
C GLY A 12 1.14 0.31 -2.93
N ALA A 13 1.22 1.04 -4.02
CA ALA A 13 0.16 1.97 -4.39
C ALA A 13 -1.18 1.24 -4.56
N PRO A 14 -2.33 1.89 -4.31
CA PRO A 14 -3.63 1.30 -4.61
C PRO A 14 -3.68 0.80 -6.06
N ARG A 15 -4.14 -0.43 -6.29
CA ARG A 15 -4.19 -1.11 -7.61
C ARG A 15 -2.83 -1.59 -8.17
N SER A 16 -1.79 -1.64 -7.36
CA SER A 16 -0.50 -2.23 -7.76
C SER A 16 -0.50 -3.77 -7.78
N GLY A 17 -1.57 -4.44 -7.36
CA GLY A 17 -1.64 -5.91 -7.30
C GLY A 17 -1.37 -6.51 -5.93
N THR A 18 -1.20 -5.69 -4.89
CA THR A 18 -0.94 -6.14 -3.50
C THR A 18 -1.97 -7.15 -2.98
N THR A 19 -3.24 -7.06 -3.40
CA THR A 19 -4.29 -8.02 -2.99
C THR A 19 -4.07 -9.39 -3.61
N TRP A 20 -3.63 -9.45 -4.87
CA TRP A 20 -3.28 -10.71 -5.52
C TRP A 20 -2.12 -11.40 -4.80
N VAL A 21 -1.05 -10.65 -4.55
CA VAL A 21 0.11 -11.16 -3.80
C VAL A 21 -0.29 -11.63 -2.40
N ALA A 22 -1.10 -10.85 -1.67
CA ALA A 22 -1.59 -11.23 -0.35
C ALA A 22 -2.38 -12.54 -0.36
N ASN A 23 -3.24 -12.74 -1.37
CA ASN A 23 -4.05 -13.95 -1.50
C ASN A 23 -3.21 -15.21 -1.77
N VAL A 24 -2.18 -15.10 -2.60
CA VAL A 24 -1.28 -16.22 -2.86
C VAL A 24 -0.41 -16.52 -1.63
N LEU A 25 0.14 -15.49 -0.98
CA LEU A 25 0.90 -15.66 0.27
C LEU A 25 0.05 -16.22 1.41
N ALA A 26 -1.26 -15.97 1.43
CA ALA A 26 -2.19 -16.52 2.42
C ALA A 26 -2.29 -18.05 2.39
N ALA A 27 -1.90 -18.68 1.27
CA ALA A 27 -1.89 -20.12 1.12
C ALA A 27 -0.64 -20.79 1.70
N ALA A 28 0.35 -20.01 2.16
CA ALA A 28 1.49 -20.57 2.87
C ALA A 28 1.04 -21.24 4.18
N PRO A 29 1.65 -22.36 4.59
CA PRO A 29 1.29 -23.05 5.83
C PRO A 29 1.34 -22.11 7.04
N SER A 30 0.30 -22.14 7.86
CA SER A 30 0.15 -21.31 9.08
C SER A 30 0.15 -19.78 8.81
N ALA A 31 -0.08 -19.35 7.56
CA ALA A 31 -0.20 -17.96 7.22
C ALA A 31 -1.58 -17.38 7.60
N SER A 32 -1.58 -16.13 8.02
CA SER A 32 -2.78 -15.33 8.24
C SER A 32 -2.59 -13.92 7.68
N VAL A 33 -3.64 -13.36 7.08
CA VAL A 33 -3.58 -12.04 6.43
C VAL A 33 -4.50 -11.06 7.13
N ALA A 34 -3.98 -9.85 7.40
CA ALA A 34 -4.77 -8.66 7.69
C ALA A 34 -4.75 -7.75 6.45
N VAL A 35 -5.91 -7.54 5.87
CA VAL A 35 -6.04 -6.70 4.67
C VAL A 35 -6.44 -5.30 5.11
N GLU A 36 -5.63 -4.31 4.77
CA GLU A 36 -5.88 -2.88 4.98
C GLU A 36 -6.40 -2.57 6.41
N PRO A 37 -5.63 -2.91 7.45
CA PRO A 37 -6.09 -2.69 8.83
C PRO A 37 -6.34 -1.22 9.14
N ASP A 38 -5.71 -0.32 8.39
CA ASP A 38 -5.77 1.13 8.47
C ASP A 38 -6.83 1.77 7.55
N ASN A 39 -7.70 0.96 6.94
CA ASN A 39 -8.81 1.42 6.11
C ASN A 39 -10.06 1.68 6.95
N GLU A 40 -10.40 2.93 7.16
CA GLU A 40 -11.54 3.38 7.96
C GLU A 40 -12.90 2.97 7.36
N LYS A 41 -12.96 2.71 6.06
CA LYS A 41 -14.20 2.24 5.40
C LYS A 41 -14.56 0.83 5.80
N THR A 42 -13.56 0.03 6.18
CA THR A 42 -13.75 -1.40 6.46
C THR A 42 -13.42 -1.78 7.90
N SER A 43 -12.80 -0.88 8.67
CA SER A 43 -12.34 -1.14 10.03
C SER A 43 -12.70 0.00 10.98
N LEU A 44 -13.57 -0.27 11.96
CA LEU A 44 -13.85 0.68 13.05
C LEU A 44 -12.62 0.93 13.91
N LEU A 45 -11.72 -0.04 14.04
CA LEU A 45 -10.47 0.18 14.75
C LEU A 45 -9.61 1.22 14.03
N ALA A 46 -9.57 1.19 12.69
CA ALA A 46 -8.90 2.21 11.92
C ALA A 46 -9.51 3.59 12.18
N PHE A 47 -10.83 3.68 12.17
CA PHE A 47 -11.51 4.94 12.47
C PHE A 47 -11.18 5.46 13.87
N ALA A 48 -11.29 4.60 14.89
CA ALA A 48 -11.09 4.97 16.29
C ALA A 48 -9.62 5.27 16.63
N TRP A 49 -8.68 4.53 16.01
CA TRP A 49 -7.27 4.58 16.40
C TRP A 49 -6.37 5.36 15.44
N LYS A 50 -6.88 5.84 14.32
CA LYS A 50 -6.12 6.79 13.49
C LYS A 50 -6.00 8.18 14.12
N ASP A 51 -6.82 8.47 15.13
CA ASP A 51 -6.70 9.68 15.97
C ASP A 51 -6.54 10.97 15.14
N GLY A 52 -7.49 11.21 14.24
CA GLY A 52 -7.47 12.41 13.41
C GLY A 52 -6.62 12.32 12.13
N LEU A 53 -5.86 11.27 11.92
CA LEU A 53 -5.06 11.10 10.70
C LEU A 53 -5.94 10.96 9.46
N PRO A 54 -5.47 11.48 8.30
CA PRO A 54 -6.16 11.29 7.01
C PRO A 54 -6.08 9.84 6.55
N ARG A 55 -6.76 9.51 5.44
CA ARG A 55 -6.73 8.17 4.84
C ARG A 55 -5.31 7.72 4.49
N PHE A 56 -4.52 8.61 3.93
CA PHE A 56 -3.11 8.40 3.59
C PHE A 56 -2.26 9.24 4.54
N PRO A 57 -1.96 8.74 5.74
CA PRO A 57 -1.19 9.50 6.70
C PRO A 57 0.27 9.62 6.28
N ALA A 58 0.83 10.80 6.40
CA ALA A 58 2.25 11.06 6.22
C ALA A 58 2.86 11.36 7.60
N LEU A 59 3.49 10.38 8.19
CA LEU A 59 4.08 10.45 9.54
C LEU A 59 5.58 10.21 9.46
N PRO A 60 6.41 11.19 9.84
CA PRO A 60 7.84 10.98 10.01
C PRO A 60 8.14 10.00 11.15
N VAL A 61 9.28 9.33 11.05
CA VAL A 61 9.81 8.53 12.16
C VAL A 61 10.04 9.45 13.37
N GLY A 62 9.63 8.98 14.55
CA GLY A 62 9.75 9.76 15.79
C GLY A 62 8.49 10.56 16.16
N VAL A 63 7.56 10.76 15.25
CA VAL A 63 6.26 11.37 15.59
C VAL A 63 5.41 10.37 16.36
N GLU A 64 4.96 10.78 17.54
CA GLU A 64 4.12 9.96 18.39
C GLU A 64 2.66 9.97 17.92
N ASN A 65 2.10 8.79 17.67
CA ASN A 65 0.65 8.56 17.53
C ASN A 65 0.28 7.23 18.17
N ALA A 66 -0.12 7.27 19.42
CA ALA A 66 -0.39 6.08 20.23
C ALA A 66 -1.54 5.23 19.64
N GLY A 67 -2.58 5.86 19.08
CA GLY A 67 -3.71 5.18 18.46
C GLY A 67 -3.27 4.40 17.23
N TYR A 68 -2.60 5.05 16.31
CA TYR A 68 -2.14 4.44 15.06
C TYR A 68 -1.07 3.36 15.31
N ARG A 69 -0.18 3.56 16.29
CA ARG A 69 0.76 2.53 16.76
C ARG A 69 0.03 1.30 17.30
N ARG A 70 -1.02 1.48 18.10
CA ARG A 70 -1.86 0.39 18.61
C ARG A 70 -2.53 -0.38 17.47
N LEU A 71 -3.03 0.32 16.45
CA LEU A 71 -3.63 -0.28 15.27
C LEU A 71 -2.65 -1.22 14.56
N TRP A 72 -1.42 -0.76 14.28
CA TRP A 72 -0.41 -1.55 13.61
C TRP A 72 0.08 -2.74 14.45
N ARG A 73 0.30 -2.53 15.75
CA ARG A 73 0.59 -3.64 16.66
C ARG A 73 -0.51 -4.69 16.65
N TYR A 74 -1.77 -4.27 16.71
CA TYR A 74 -2.91 -5.18 16.60
C TYR A 74 -2.93 -5.92 15.25
N ALA A 75 -2.70 -5.23 14.14
CA ALA A 75 -2.67 -5.83 12.82
C ALA A 75 -1.67 -6.99 12.74
N PHE A 76 -0.49 -6.84 13.33
CA PHE A 76 0.54 -7.88 13.34
C PHE A 76 0.33 -8.96 14.39
N THR A 77 -0.32 -8.68 15.50
CA THR A 77 -0.46 -9.66 16.60
C THR A 77 -1.82 -10.37 16.63
N GLY A 78 -2.82 -9.76 16.02
CA GLY A 78 -4.21 -10.22 16.09
C GLY A 78 -4.83 -10.18 17.50
N ARG A 79 -4.16 -9.53 18.47
CA ARG A 79 -4.62 -9.42 19.84
C ARG A 79 -5.35 -8.12 20.07
N LEU A 80 -6.65 -8.19 20.22
CA LEU A 80 -7.46 -7.14 20.86
C LEU A 80 -7.30 -7.29 22.38
N GLY A 81 -7.09 -6.18 23.06
CA GLY A 81 -7.21 -6.18 24.51
C GLY A 81 -8.59 -6.73 24.94
N PRO A 82 -8.74 -7.18 26.20
CA PRO A 82 -9.86 -8.01 26.65
C PRO A 82 -11.27 -7.41 26.52
N PHE A 83 -11.39 -6.15 26.15
CA PHE A 83 -12.66 -5.40 26.18
C PHE A 83 -13.41 -5.27 24.84
N LEU A 84 -12.91 -5.81 23.72
CA LEU A 84 -13.56 -5.60 22.41
C LEU A 84 -13.80 -6.95 21.71
N SER A 85 -15.05 -7.45 21.74
CA SER A 85 -15.41 -8.63 20.97
C SER A 85 -15.49 -8.30 19.46
N ARG A 86 -14.95 -9.20 18.64
CA ARG A 86 -14.89 -9.07 17.17
C ARG A 86 -16.25 -8.87 16.50
N SER A 87 -17.30 -9.45 17.07
CA SER A 87 -18.68 -9.38 16.54
C SER A 87 -19.33 -8.00 16.72
N TRP A 88 -19.02 -7.28 17.82
CA TRP A 88 -19.54 -5.92 18.05
C TRP A 88 -18.91 -4.92 17.10
N LEU A 89 -17.59 -5.03 16.88
CA LEU A 89 -16.84 -4.16 15.96
C LEU A 89 -17.32 -4.30 14.51
N THR A 90 -17.64 -5.50 14.06
CA THR A 90 -18.16 -5.74 12.71
C THR A 90 -19.55 -5.14 12.51
N ARG A 91 -20.43 -5.25 13.50
CA ARG A 91 -21.79 -4.66 13.45
C ARG A 91 -21.77 -3.13 13.47
N ALA A 92 -20.91 -2.53 14.28
CA ALA A 92 -20.78 -1.08 14.35
C ALA A 92 -20.14 -0.49 13.06
N SER A 93 -19.24 -1.23 12.36
CA SER A 93 -18.67 -0.81 11.06
C SER A 93 -19.73 -0.65 9.98
N LEU A 94 -20.71 -1.56 9.93
CA LEU A 94 -21.76 -1.54 8.91
C LEU A 94 -22.72 -0.36 9.08
N LEU A 95 -22.93 0.13 10.32
CA LEU A 95 -23.83 1.23 10.62
C LEU A 95 -23.19 2.62 10.46
N GLY A 96 -21.86 2.72 10.64
CA GLY A 96 -21.13 3.98 10.66
C GLY A 96 -20.47 4.41 9.34
N GLY A 97 -20.42 3.54 8.31
CA GLY A 97 -19.57 3.71 7.14
C GLY A 97 -19.73 5.05 6.38
N ARG A 98 -20.96 5.51 6.20
CA ARG A 98 -21.25 6.76 5.47
C ARG A 98 -20.88 8.03 6.26
N TRP A 99 -21.01 8.00 7.57
CA TRP A 99 -20.64 9.13 8.45
C TRP A 99 -19.12 9.24 8.55
N VAL A 100 -18.45 8.09 8.66
CA VAL A 100 -17.00 7.96 8.68
C VAL A 100 -16.36 8.55 7.42
N GLU A 101 -16.90 8.26 6.24
CA GLU A 101 -16.40 8.83 4.97
C GLU A 101 -16.39 10.35 4.96
N ARG A 102 -17.49 10.98 5.39
CA ARG A 102 -17.61 12.44 5.42
C ARG A 102 -16.65 13.10 6.40
N THR A 103 -16.42 12.47 7.55
CA THR A 103 -15.54 13.02 8.60
C THR A 103 -14.07 12.94 8.20
N ILE A 104 -13.66 11.87 7.54
CA ILE A 104 -12.27 11.66 7.13
C ILE A 104 -11.91 12.46 5.89
N ALA A 105 -12.84 12.60 4.94
CA ALA A 105 -12.64 13.41 3.74
C ALA A 105 -12.31 14.89 4.05
N ALA A 106 -12.66 15.36 5.23
CA ALA A 106 -12.38 16.73 5.65
C ALA A 106 -10.99 16.94 6.27
N ARG A 107 -10.23 15.88 6.54
CA ARG A 107 -8.94 15.99 7.23
C ARG A 107 -7.82 16.41 6.27
N PRO A 108 -7.04 17.44 6.60
CA PRO A 108 -5.93 17.86 5.76
C PRO A 108 -4.83 16.80 5.74
N VAL A 109 -4.26 16.59 4.57
CA VAL A 109 -3.02 15.80 4.43
C VAL A 109 -1.87 16.81 4.48
N VAL A 110 -1.06 16.75 5.52
CA VAL A 110 0.19 17.50 5.62
C VAL A 110 1.31 16.53 5.30
N ILE A 111 2.13 16.86 4.31
CA ILE A 111 3.30 16.06 3.94
C ILE A 111 4.49 16.70 4.65
N PRO A 112 5.12 16.00 5.60
CA PRO A 112 6.38 16.46 6.17
C PRO A 112 7.45 16.46 5.07
N GLU A 113 8.49 17.23 5.24
CA GLU A 113 9.62 17.23 4.31
C GLU A 113 10.16 15.81 4.16
N LEU A 114 9.90 15.21 2.99
CA LEU A 114 10.35 13.84 2.69
C LEU A 114 11.89 13.75 2.65
N ASP A 115 12.54 14.91 2.46
CA ASP A 115 13.98 15.01 2.34
C ASP A 115 14.69 15.02 3.71
N ASP A 116 13.99 15.38 4.82
CA ASP A 116 14.55 15.45 6.18
C ASP A 116 14.37 14.16 6.99
N ALA A 117 13.85 13.09 6.41
CA ALA A 117 13.85 11.79 7.05
C ALA A 117 15.28 11.20 7.09
N ALA A 118 16.24 12.02 7.59
CA ALA A 118 17.55 11.53 8.02
C ALA A 118 17.30 10.32 8.91
N ALA A 119 17.96 9.23 8.58
CA ALA A 119 17.92 7.96 9.26
C ALA A 119 17.93 8.11 10.79
N ALA A 120 16.77 8.33 11.37
CA ALA A 120 16.60 8.04 12.79
C ALA A 120 16.79 6.53 12.89
N ALA A 121 17.91 6.13 13.46
CA ALA A 121 18.16 4.75 13.81
C ALA A 121 16.90 4.18 14.47
N PRO A 122 16.51 2.94 14.18
CA PRO A 122 15.33 2.33 14.79
C PRO A 122 15.51 2.49 16.30
N GLY A 123 14.57 3.23 16.91
CA GLY A 123 14.60 3.46 18.35
C GLY A 123 14.65 2.12 19.05
N THR A 124 15.64 1.93 19.88
CA THR A 124 15.95 0.70 20.63
C THR A 124 14.91 0.36 21.71
N ASP A 125 13.85 1.13 21.84
CA ASP A 125 12.67 0.80 22.64
C ASP A 125 11.70 -0.10 21.87
N SER A 126 12.22 -1.13 21.23
CA SER A 126 11.41 -2.27 20.86
C SER A 126 11.05 -2.98 22.16
N ASP A 127 9.85 -2.73 22.66
CA ASP A 127 9.20 -3.64 23.59
C ASP A 127 9.03 -4.97 22.85
N ALA A 128 10.12 -5.75 22.84
CA ALA A 128 10.27 -7.03 22.17
C ALA A 128 9.38 -8.11 22.80
N SER A 129 8.53 -7.75 23.75
CA SER A 129 7.69 -8.64 24.52
C SER A 129 6.32 -8.94 23.93
N VAL A 130 6.05 -8.57 22.65
CA VAL A 130 4.83 -9.04 22.01
C VAL A 130 5.07 -10.45 21.49
N PRO A 131 4.62 -11.50 22.19
CA PRO A 131 4.84 -12.88 21.76
C PRO A 131 4.13 -13.04 20.40
N ALA A 132 4.92 -13.37 19.38
CA ALA A 132 4.42 -13.77 18.10
C ALA A 132 3.46 -14.97 18.30
N ARG A 133 2.31 -14.96 17.62
CA ARG A 133 1.58 -16.19 17.42
C ARG A 133 2.47 -17.11 16.59
N ASP A 134 2.47 -18.41 16.94
CA ASP A 134 3.06 -19.41 16.05
C ASP A 134 2.46 -19.22 14.65
N GLY A 135 3.30 -19.08 13.64
CA GLY A 135 2.84 -18.91 12.25
C GLY A 135 3.30 -17.60 11.58
N ILE A 136 2.78 -17.39 10.38
CA ILE A 136 3.12 -16.26 9.52
C ILE A 136 1.99 -15.23 9.57
N ARG A 137 2.32 -13.99 9.91
CA ARG A 137 1.38 -12.88 9.88
C ARG A 137 1.73 -11.89 8.78
N ILE A 138 0.86 -11.79 7.79
CA ILE A 138 0.98 -10.87 6.66
C ILE A 138 0.03 -9.70 6.91
N VAL A 139 0.54 -8.49 6.86
CA VAL A 139 -0.27 -7.27 6.93
C VAL A 139 -0.12 -6.54 5.60
N LYS A 140 -1.23 -6.43 4.88
CA LYS A 140 -1.29 -5.77 3.57
C LYS A 140 -1.90 -4.38 3.72
N THR A 141 -1.21 -3.35 3.20
CA THR A 141 -1.72 -1.97 3.16
C THR A 141 -1.47 -1.30 1.81
N VAL A 142 -2.34 -0.36 1.48
CA VAL A 142 -2.15 0.61 0.39
C VAL A 142 -2.29 2.05 0.90
N HIS A 143 -2.69 2.24 2.16
CA HIS A 143 -2.95 3.56 2.73
C HIS A 143 -1.72 4.12 3.46
N ALA A 144 -0.84 3.27 3.99
CA ALA A 144 0.35 3.68 4.72
C ALA A 144 1.56 4.00 3.83
N VAL A 145 1.39 4.14 2.52
CA VAL A 145 2.50 4.31 1.57
C VAL A 145 3.31 5.58 1.79
N LEU A 146 2.74 6.59 2.44
CA LEU A 146 3.44 7.84 2.79
C LEU A 146 4.12 7.79 4.17
N CYS A 147 3.98 6.69 4.92
CA CYS A 147 4.57 6.55 6.26
C CYS A 147 5.12 5.14 6.53
N LEU A 148 5.66 4.46 5.52
CA LEU A 148 6.18 3.09 5.65
C LEU A 148 7.34 3.02 6.65
N ASP A 149 8.22 4.02 6.71
CA ASP A 149 9.30 4.09 7.71
C ASP A 149 8.73 4.14 9.13
N TRP A 150 7.70 4.96 9.34
CA TRP A 150 7.01 5.05 10.62
C TRP A 150 6.38 3.71 11.03
N VAL A 151 5.71 3.04 10.09
CA VAL A 151 5.12 1.71 10.33
C VAL A 151 6.20 0.71 10.70
N CYS A 152 7.31 0.68 9.97
CA CYS A 152 8.44 -0.22 10.26
C CYS A 152 9.06 0.05 11.64
N ALA A 153 9.22 1.32 12.03
CA ALA A 153 9.75 1.69 13.33
C ALA A 153 8.83 1.29 14.49
N ASN A 154 7.50 1.36 14.30
CA ASN A 154 6.52 1.14 15.38
C ASN A 154 5.95 -0.28 15.44
N ALA A 155 6.02 -1.05 14.37
CA ALA A 155 5.46 -2.41 14.29
C ALA A 155 6.52 -3.50 14.03
N ALA A 156 7.74 -3.12 13.67
CA ALA A 156 8.91 -3.97 13.45
C ALA A 156 8.59 -5.26 12.67
N PRO A 157 8.14 -5.19 11.40
CA PRO A 157 7.97 -6.37 10.57
C PRO A 157 9.34 -7.03 10.32
N HIS A 158 9.38 -8.37 10.23
CA HIS A 158 10.61 -9.10 9.94
C HIS A 158 10.99 -9.04 8.44
N ARG A 159 9.99 -8.85 7.58
CA ARG A 159 10.16 -8.67 6.13
C ARG A 159 9.20 -7.61 5.63
N VAL A 160 9.65 -6.86 4.66
CA VAL A 160 8.82 -5.90 3.92
C VAL A 160 8.86 -6.26 2.45
N VAL A 161 7.68 -6.34 1.85
CA VAL A 161 7.48 -6.56 0.41
C VAL A 161 6.78 -5.34 -0.16
N VAL A 162 7.33 -4.77 -1.22
CA VAL A 162 6.71 -3.69 -1.99
C VAL A 162 6.36 -4.22 -3.37
N VAL A 163 5.09 -4.06 -3.75
CA VAL A 163 4.63 -4.38 -5.10
C VAL A 163 4.66 -3.12 -5.94
N ASP A 164 5.58 -3.11 -6.88
CA ASP A 164 5.67 -2.09 -7.91
C ASP A 164 4.81 -2.47 -9.12
N ARG A 165 4.10 -1.49 -9.68
CA ARG A 165 3.38 -1.60 -10.94
C ARG A 165 3.64 -0.35 -11.75
N HIS A 166 3.64 -0.46 -13.06
CA HIS A 166 3.82 0.69 -13.95
C HIS A 166 2.84 1.83 -13.58
N PRO A 167 3.31 3.07 -13.31
CA PRO A 167 2.46 4.15 -12.82
C PRO A 167 1.26 4.44 -13.73
N LEU A 168 1.45 4.43 -15.06
CA LEU A 168 0.36 4.61 -16.01
C LEU A 168 -0.69 3.49 -15.93
N ALA A 169 -0.28 2.26 -15.65
CA ALA A 169 -1.23 1.15 -15.44
C ALA A 169 -2.07 1.35 -14.17
N VAL A 170 -1.49 1.93 -13.14
CA VAL A 170 -2.21 2.28 -11.90
C VAL A 170 -3.20 3.41 -12.16
N ILE A 171 -2.77 4.49 -12.80
CA ILE A 171 -3.63 5.63 -13.14
C ILE A 171 -4.77 5.21 -14.07
N ASP A 172 -4.50 4.40 -15.12
CA ASP A 172 -5.56 3.85 -15.98
C ASP A 172 -6.58 3.00 -15.19
N SER A 173 -6.08 2.21 -14.23
CA SER A 173 -6.96 1.44 -13.36
C SER A 173 -7.84 2.33 -12.46
N TRP A 174 -7.30 3.42 -11.93
CA TRP A 174 -8.07 4.39 -11.14
C TRP A 174 -9.14 5.07 -11.99
N ARG A 175 -8.77 5.54 -13.18
CA ARG A 175 -9.69 6.17 -14.13
C ARG A 175 -10.88 5.27 -14.47
N ARG A 176 -10.62 4.01 -14.82
CA ARG A 176 -11.66 3.04 -15.19
C ARG A 176 -12.56 2.61 -14.03
N LEU A 177 -12.11 2.73 -12.82
CA LEU A 177 -12.89 2.39 -11.62
C LEU A 177 -13.54 3.63 -11.00
N GLU A 178 -13.40 4.79 -11.66
CA GLU A 178 -13.89 6.07 -11.14
C GLU A 178 -13.49 6.26 -9.67
N MET A 179 -12.23 5.90 -9.37
CA MET A 179 -11.76 6.02 -7.99
C MET A 179 -11.79 7.49 -7.59
N PRO A 180 -12.33 7.80 -6.40
CA PRO A 180 -12.34 9.16 -5.91
C PRO A 180 -10.92 9.70 -5.84
N ASP A 181 -10.77 10.98 -6.17
CA ASP A 181 -9.50 11.71 -6.14
C ASP A 181 -9.03 11.92 -4.71
N GLY A 182 -8.63 10.84 -4.08
CA GLY A 182 -7.91 10.66 -2.82
C GLY A 182 -7.97 11.77 -1.78
N GLU A 183 -9.19 12.30 -1.51
CA GLU A 183 -9.44 13.12 -0.31
C GLU A 183 -8.37 14.22 -0.09
N ARG A 184 -8.13 15.06 -1.10
CA ARG A 184 -7.14 16.15 -1.06
C ARG A 184 -5.67 15.70 -1.09
N LEU A 185 -5.37 14.41 -1.28
CA LEU A 185 -3.98 13.97 -1.42
C LEU A 185 -3.32 14.64 -2.64
N TRP A 186 -4.06 14.80 -3.73
CA TRP A 186 -3.59 15.52 -4.92
C TRP A 186 -3.26 17.00 -4.61
N THR A 187 -4.02 17.66 -3.72
CA THR A 187 -3.72 19.03 -3.29
C THR A 187 -2.38 19.08 -2.55
N ALA A 188 -2.19 18.15 -1.59
CA ALA A 188 -0.94 18.06 -0.87
C ALA A 188 0.25 17.71 -1.81
N ALA A 189 0.01 16.88 -2.83
CA ALA A 189 1.00 16.55 -3.84
C ALA A 189 1.38 17.77 -4.70
N ARG A 190 0.39 18.55 -5.12
CA ARG A 190 0.60 19.82 -5.84
C ARG A 190 1.41 20.82 -5.00
N ASP A 191 0.98 21.02 -3.75
CA ASP A 191 1.62 21.97 -2.84
C ASP A 191 3.08 21.56 -2.55
N TRP A 192 3.35 20.25 -2.47
CA TRP A 192 4.70 19.72 -2.32
C TRP A 192 5.59 20.05 -3.53
N LEU A 193 5.08 19.93 -4.77
CA LEU A 193 5.79 20.31 -5.98
C LEU A 193 5.98 21.83 -6.07
N ALA A 194 4.93 22.61 -5.78
CA ALA A 194 4.97 24.06 -5.83
C ALA A 194 6.01 24.64 -4.86
N ALA A 195 6.10 24.10 -3.64
CA ALA A 195 7.09 24.53 -2.64
C ALA A 195 8.55 24.27 -3.07
N ARG A 196 8.78 23.49 -4.14
CA ARG A 196 10.09 23.14 -4.68
C ARG A 196 10.35 23.67 -6.09
N ASP A 197 9.45 24.52 -6.59
CA ASP A 197 9.50 25.04 -7.97
C ASP A 197 9.52 23.92 -9.04
N LEU A 198 8.91 22.75 -8.72
CA LEU A 198 8.85 21.58 -9.59
C LEU A 198 7.48 21.40 -10.26
N LEU A 199 6.51 22.24 -9.93
CA LEU A 199 5.16 22.12 -10.49
C LEU A 199 5.18 22.39 -12.00
N PRO A 200 4.79 21.43 -12.86
CA PRO A 200 4.71 21.68 -14.28
C PRO A 200 3.78 22.86 -14.58
N PRO A 201 4.11 23.71 -15.59
CA PRO A 201 3.25 24.81 -15.99
C PRO A 201 1.94 24.29 -16.61
N ASP A 202 0.91 25.13 -16.62
CA ASP A 202 -0.35 24.92 -17.35
C ASP A 202 -1.13 23.63 -16.96
N LEU A 203 -1.01 23.19 -15.70
CA LEU A 203 -1.79 22.06 -15.20
C LEU A 203 -3.25 22.45 -15.01
N ASP A 204 -4.15 21.77 -15.72
CA ASP A 204 -5.57 21.87 -15.46
C ASP A 204 -5.98 20.92 -14.30
N GLU A 205 -5.95 21.45 -13.09
CA GLU A 205 -6.38 20.73 -11.88
C GLU A 205 -7.88 20.39 -11.88
N GLY A 206 -8.65 20.94 -12.81
CA GLY A 206 -10.05 20.55 -13.04
C GLY A 206 -10.16 19.12 -13.58
N LEU A 207 -9.13 18.64 -14.29
CA LEU A 207 -9.11 17.32 -14.88
C LEU A 207 -8.84 16.21 -13.85
N PRO A 208 -9.73 15.21 -13.69
CA PRO A 208 -9.50 14.08 -12.80
C PRO A 208 -8.18 13.34 -13.06
N LEU A 209 -7.74 13.28 -14.32
CA LEU A 209 -6.50 12.62 -14.70
C LEU A 209 -5.26 13.32 -14.11
N VAL A 210 -5.24 14.66 -14.12
CA VAL A 210 -4.17 15.45 -13.52
C VAL A 210 -4.08 15.21 -12.02
N ARG A 211 -5.22 15.21 -11.32
CA ARG A 211 -5.28 14.91 -9.90
C ARG A 211 -4.80 13.50 -9.58
N MET A 212 -5.19 12.51 -10.40
CA MET A 212 -4.70 11.12 -10.27
C MET A 212 -3.19 11.03 -10.48
N ALA A 213 -2.64 11.77 -11.46
CA ALA A 213 -1.21 11.79 -11.72
C ALA A 213 -0.42 12.42 -10.56
N LEU A 214 -0.89 13.55 -9.99
CA LEU A 214 -0.31 14.18 -8.81
C LEU A 214 -0.28 13.22 -7.61
N GLN A 215 -1.41 12.56 -7.35
CA GLN A 215 -1.52 11.58 -6.27
C GLN A 215 -0.61 10.37 -6.49
N ALA A 216 -0.57 9.83 -7.70
CA ALA A 216 0.31 8.72 -8.04
C ALA A 216 1.79 9.11 -7.90
N GLY A 217 2.18 10.27 -8.44
CA GLY A 217 3.54 10.78 -8.35
C GLY A 217 4.06 10.85 -6.92
N LEU A 218 3.26 11.45 -6.01
CA LEU A 218 3.60 11.51 -4.60
C LEU A 218 3.75 10.12 -3.96
N MET A 219 2.83 9.20 -4.22
CA MET A 219 2.89 7.85 -3.67
C MET A 219 4.13 7.09 -4.18
N TYR A 220 4.40 7.15 -5.47
CA TYR A 220 5.57 6.49 -6.06
C TYR A 220 6.88 7.09 -5.58
N ARG A 221 6.95 8.42 -5.42
CA ARG A 221 8.10 9.09 -4.81
C ARG A 221 8.33 8.58 -3.40
N ALA A 222 7.30 8.58 -2.54
CA ALA A 222 7.42 8.12 -1.16
C ALA A 222 7.83 6.64 -1.07
N ILE A 223 7.28 5.77 -1.91
CA ILE A 223 7.66 4.35 -2.00
C ILE A 223 9.12 4.22 -2.48
N GLY A 224 9.52 4.98 -3.49
CA GLY A 224 10.87 4.99 -4.03
C GLY A 224 11.89 5.37 -2.97
N ASP A 225 11.67 6.49 -2.27
CA ASP A 225 12.53 6.98 -1.19
C ASP A 225 12.62 5.99 -0.03
N PHE A 226 11.50 5.37 0.36
CA PHE A 226 11.47 4.30 1.35
C PHE A 226 12.36 3.12 0.93
N CYS A 227 12.23 2.64 -0.30
CA CYS A 227 13.04 1.53 -0.81
C CYS A 227 14.52 1.88 -0.94
N GLN A 228 14.87 3.12 -1.26
CA GLN A 228 16.27 3.58 -1.30
C GLN A 228 16.92 3.57 0.09
N ARG A 229 16.18 3.99 1.12
CA ARG A 229 16.67 3.94 2.50
C ARG A 229 16.72 2.52 3.09
N ARG A 230 16.00 1.58 2.51
CA ARG A 230 15.80 0.23 3.03
C ARG A 230 16.16 -0.83 1.98
N PRO A 231 17.45 -1.15 1.78
CA PRO A 231 17.89 -2.16 0.79
C PRO A 231 17.45 -3.59 1.15
N ASP A 232 16.97 -3.82 2.38
CA ASP A 232 16.37 -5.07 2.86
C ASP A 232 14.93 -5.30 2.38
N VAL A 233 14.30 -4.30 1.77
CA VAL A 233 12.94 -4.38 1.22
C VAL A 233 12.93 -5.23 -0.06
N LEU A 234 12.05 -6.22 -0.10
CA LEU A 234 11.84 -7.03 -1.29
C LEU A 234 10.91 -6.29 -2.25
N ARG A 235 11.47 -5.71 -3.31
CA ARG A 235 10.68 -5.14 -4.40
C ARG A 235 10.32 -6.25 -5.40
N ILE A 236 9.06 -6.28 -5.80
CA ILE A 236 8.54 -7.20 -6.82
C ILE A 236 7.75 -6.43 -7.86
N SER A 237 8.00 -6.73 -9.14
CA SER A 237 7.26 -6.12 -10.24
C SER A 237 5.95 -6.86 -10.50
N HIS A 238 4.84 -6.12 -10.53
CA HIS A 238 3.54 -6.67 -10.95
C HIS A 238 3.60 -7.21 -12.38
N GLU A 239 4.33 -6.56 -13.25
CA GLU A 239 4.49 -6.97 -14.65
C GLU A 239 5.28 -8.28 -14.75
N ALA A 240 6.35 -8.45 -13.95
CA ALA A 240 7.08 -9.71 -13.87
C ALA A 240 6.18 -10.84 -13.36
N LEU A 241 5.44 -10.60 -12.27
CA LEU A 241 4.43 -11.53 -11.76
C LEU A 241 3.38 -11.91 -12.83
N CYS A 242 3.05 -10.99 -13.74
CA CYS A 242 2.10 -11.26 -14.80
C CYS A 242 2.70 -12.06 -15.97
N ARG A 243 4.00 -11.90 -16.29
CA ARG A 243 4.66 -12.63 -17.37
C ARG A 243 4.94 -14.10 -17.01
N ASP A 244 5.47 -14.34 -15.82
CA ASP A 244 5.72 -15.69 -15.31
C ASP A 244 5.26 -15.83 -13.86
N PRO A 245 3.94 -15.99 -13.65
CA PRO A 245 3.39 -16.04 -12.30
C PRO A 245 3.97 -17.15 -11.43
N VAL A 246 4.26 -18.32 -12.01
CA VAL A 246 4.72 -19.49 -11.25
C VAL A 246 6.15 -19.27 -10.75
N ALA A 247 7.07 -18.88 -11.62
CA ALA A 247 8.46 -18.67 -11.25
C ALA A 247 8.61 -17.50 -10.28
N GLU A 248 7.91 -16.37 -10.54
CA GLU A 248 8.01 -15.17 -9.72
C GLU A 248 7.40 -15.37 -8.32
N PHE A 249 6.27 -16.07 -8.20
CA PHE A 249 5.71 -16.37 -6.88
C PHE A 249 6.55 -17.40 -6.13
N ALA A 250 7.06 -18.46 -6.80
CA ALA A 250 7.97 -19.41 -6.17
C ALA A 250 9.23 -18.71 -5.65
N GLY A 251 9.83 -17.82 -6.44
CA GLY A 251 10.97 -17.00 -6.03
C GLY A 251 10.64 -16.04 -4.88
N LEU A 252 9.44 -15.48 -4.83
CA LEU A 252 9.00 -14.65 -3.70
C LEU A 252 8.88 -15.49 -2.42
N PHE A 253 8.28 -16.68 -2.50
CA PHE A 253 8.16 -17.59 -1.36
C PHE A 253 9.55 -17.97 -0.82
N ASP A 254 10.50 -18.32 -1.70
CA ASP A 254 11.88 -18.63 -1.33
C ASP A 254 12.55 -17.44 -0.60
N ARG A 255 12.50 -16.24 -1.18
CA ARG A 255 13.07 -15.02 -0.56
C ARG A 255 12.45 -14.68 0.80
N LEU A 256 11.20 -15.09 1.02
CA LEU A 256 10.52 -14.91 2.31
C LEU A 256 10.78 -16.06 3.27
N GLY A 257 11.46 -17.13 2.85
CA GLY A 257 11.65 -18.34 3.63
C GLY A 257 10.36 -19.13 3.85
N LEU A 258 9.43 -19.06 2.89
CA LEU A 258 8.13 -19.75 2.90
C LEU A 258 8.18 -20.98 1.99
N ALA A 259 7.47 -22.04 2.37
CA ALA A 259 7.34 -23.21 1.52
C ALA A 259 6.37 -22.94 0.36
N TRP A 260 6.84 -23.13 -0.87
CA TRP A 260 5.99 -23.15 -2.06
C TRP A 260 5.27 -24.50 -2.14
N THR A 261 4.01 -24.54 -1.77
CA THR A 261 3.22 -25.79 -1.65
C THR A 261 2.22 -25.94 -2.80
N PRO A 262 1.64 -27.14 -2.99
CA PRO A 262 0.55 -27.32 -3.95
C PRO A 262 -0.64 -26.39 -3.71
N GLU A 263 -0.94 -26.07 -2.45
CA GLU A 263 -2.01 -25.14 -2.07
C GLU A 263 -1.70 -23.71 -2.53
N ALA A 264 -0.45 -23.26 -2.43
CA ALA A 264 0.00 -21.97 -2.94
C ALA A 264 -0.10 -21.91 -4.47
N ALA A 265 0.34 -22.97 -5.17
CA ALA A 265 0.21 -23.09 -6.61
C ALA A 265 -1.28 -23.11 -7.04
N GLN A 266 -2.14 -23.80 -6.30
CA GLN A 266 -3.59 -23.81 -6.55
C GLN A 266 -4.22 -22.43 -6.33
N ALA A 267 -3.85 -21.72 -5.26
CA ALA A 267 -4.33 -20.36 -5.00
C ALA A 267 -3.94 -19.40 -6.13
N LEU A 268 -2.70 -19.53 -6.65
CA LEU A 268 -2.25 -18.80 -7.82
C LEU A 268 -3.11 -19.11 -9.05
N ALA A 269 -3.29 -20.38 -9.37
CA ALA A 269 -4.10 -20.81 -10.51
C ALA A 269 -5.55 -20.32 -10.41
N GLN A 270 -6.17 -20.37 -9.23
CA GLN A 270 -7.52 -19.87 -8.99
C GLN A 270 -7.65 -18.36 -9.16
N SER A 271 -6.59 -17.60 -8.90
CA SER A 271 -6.57 -16.15 -9.10
C SER A 271 -6.26 -15.73 -10.54
N ASN A 272 -5.60 -16.60 -11.31
CA ASN A 272 -5.21 -16.35 -12.71
C ASN A 272 -6.31 -16.83 -13.69
N ARG A 273 -7.47 -16.20 -13.62
CA ARG A 273 -8.65 -16.48 -14.47
C ARG A 273 -9.44 -15.21 -14.76
N GLU A 274 -10.39 -15.29 -15.67
CA GLU A 274 -11.21 -14.13 -16.03
C GLU A 274 -11.99 -13.56 -14.81
N GLY A 275 -11.96 -12.24 -14.68
CA GLY A 275 -12.65 -11.52 -13.63
C GLY A 275 -12.85 -10.04 -13.96
N ARG A 276 -13.78 -9.36 -13.28
CA ARG A 276 -14.14 -7.96 -13.51
C ARG A 276 -14.23 -7.18 -12.18
N GLY A 277 -14.15 -5.86 -12.30
CA GLY A 277 -14.35 -4.94 -11.17
C GLY A 277 -13.24 -5.03 -10.12
N TYR A 278 -13.62 -5.05 -8.85
CA TYR A 278 -12.68 -5.10 -7.71
C TYR A 278 -12.17 -6.51 -7.35
N ARG A 279 -12.69 -7.56 -7.99
CA ARG A 279 -12.22 -8.92 -7.72
C ARG A 279 -10.74 -9.04 -8.12
N PRO A 280 -9.87 -9.62 -7.27
CA PRO A 280 -8.44 -9.79 -7.57
C PRO A 280 -8.20 -11.04 -8.45
N VAL A 281 -9.02 -11.20 -9.46
CA VAL A 281 -8.95 -12.33 -10.41
C VAL A 281 -8.81 -11.75 -11.79
N ARG A 282 -7.70 -12.06 -12.46
CA ARG A 282 -7.36 -11.59 -13.82
C ARG A 282 -6.52 -12.64 -14.52
N VAL A 283 -6.62 -12.69 -15.84
CA VAL A 283 -5.65 -13.40 -16.68
C VAL A 283 -4.39 -12.53 -16.70
N ALA A 284 -3.34 -12.99 -16.03
CA ALA A 284 -2.13 -12.21 -15.74
C ALA A 284 -1.48 -11.64 -17.01
N GLU A 285 -1.26 -12.46 -18.02
CA GLU A 285 -0.66 -12.06 -19.30
C GLU A 285 -1.39 -10.87 -19.97
N ARG A 286 -2.70 -10.76 -19.78
CA ARG A 286 -3.51 -9.69 -20.36
C ARG A 286 -3.44 -8.36 -19.59
N GLU A 287 -2.77 -8.32 -18.45
CA GLU A 287 -2.65 -7.10 -17.65
C GLU A 287 -1.38 -6.30 -17.98
N VAL A 288 -0.35 -6.94 -18.56
CA VAL A 288 0.87 -6.27 -19.02
C VAL A 288 0.56 -5.37 -20.21
N GLY A 289 1.00 -4.13 -20.18
CA GLY A 289 0.79 -3.16 -21.27
C GLY A 289 -0.66 -2.78 -21.57
N LYS A 290 -1.64 -3.25 -20.82
CA LYS A 290 -3.08 -3.02 -21.08
C LYS A 290 -3.50 -1.54 -21.09
N TRP A 291 -2.71 -0.67 -20.48
CA TRP A 291 -2.92 0.77 -20.46
C TRP A 291 -2.44 1.46 -21.74
N GLN A 292 -1.57 0.79 -22.53
CA GLN A 292 -1.05 1.34 -23.79
C GLN A 292 -2.21 1.64 -24.75
N GLY A 293 -2.13 2.78 -25.41
CA GLY A 293 -3.18 3.26 -26.31
C GLY A 293 -4.47 3.78 -25.63
N ARG A 294 -4.48 3.88 -24.29
CA ARG A 294 -5.64 4.41 -23.53
C ARG A 294 -5.52 5.85 -23.12
N PHE A 295 -4.34 6.43 -23.29
CA PHE A 295 -4.07 7.83 -23.09
C PHE A 295 -3.93 8.50 -24.44
N GLY A 296 -4.59 9.65 -24.64
CA GLY A 296 -4.29 10.54 -25.76
C GLY A 296 -2.88 11.13 -25.64
N ALA A 297 -2.30 11.62 -26.72
CA ALA A 297 -0.94 12.18 -26.69
C ALA A 297 -0.78 13.28 -25.62
N THR A 298 -1.69 14.25 -25.60
CA THR A 298 -1.68 15.34 -24.62
C THR A 298 -1.86 14.84 -23.18
N GLU A 299 -2.73 13.85 -22.97
CA GLU A 299 -2.92 13.23 -21.64
C GLU A 299 -1.63 12.54 -21.17
N LEU A 300 -0.97 11.82 -22.07
CA LEU A 300 0.28 11.12 -21.79
C LEU A 300 1.39 12.09 -21.44
N ASP A 301 1.53 13.17 -22.20
CA ASP A 301 2.52 14.22 -21.97
C ASP A 301 2.33 14.87 -20.60
N GLN A 302 1.09 15.25 -20.25
CA GLN A 302 0.76 15.84 -18.95
C GLN A 302 1.06 14.88 -17.78
N VAL A 303 0.60 13.64 -17.88
CA VAL A 303 0.82 12.65 -16.83
C VAL A 303 2.31 12.37 -16.66
N THR A 304 3.05 12.24 -17.76
CA THR A 304 4.49 11.97 -17.73
C THR A 304 5.26 13.14 -17.12
N ALA A 305 4.91 14.39 -17.48
CA ALA A 305 5.53 15.58 -16.90
C ALA A 305 5.32 15.65 -15.38
N ILE A 306 4.10 15.35 -14.90
CA ILE A 306 3.80 15.31 -13.47
C ILE A 306 4.62 14.22 -12.75
N LEU A 307 4.65 13.00 -13.29
CA LEU A 307 5.42 11.90 -12.71
C LEU A 307 6.91 12.22 -12.67
N ALA A 308 7.45 12.80 -13.74
CA ALA A 308 8.84 13.24 -13.82
C ALA A 308 9.18 14.32 -12.77
N ALA A 309 8.26 15.25 -12.51
CA ALA A 309 8.42 16.27 -11.47
C ALA A 309 8.58 15.66 -10.07
N PHE A 310 7.98 14.49 -9.81
CA PHE A 310 8.22 13.70 -8.59
C PHE A 310 9.48 12.82 -8.66
N GLY A 311 10.25 12.86 -9.76
CA GLY A 311 11.38 11.95 -9.95
C GLY A 311 10.99 10.50 -10.21
N VAL A 312 9.75 10.25 -10.62
CA VAL A 312 9.25 8.89 -10.92
C VAL A 312 9.61 8.52 -12.34
N ALA A 313 10.56 7.58 -12.48
CA ALA A 313 10.91 7.01 -13.78
C ALA A 313 9.80 6.07 -14.26
N LEU A 314 9.46 6.17 -15.55
CA LEU A 314 8.57 5.20 -16.18
C LEU A 314 9.41 4.02 -16.68
N PRO A 315 9.16 2.79 -16.18
CA PRO A 315 9.85 1.61 -16.69
C PRO A 315 9.49 1.37 -18.15
N ALA A 316 10.46 0.87 -18.92
CA ALA A 316 10.16 0.38 -20.26
C ALA A 316 9.11 -0.73 -20.19
N VAL A 317 8.21 -0.73 -21.13
CA VAL A 317 7.22 -1.81 -21.31
C VAL A 317 7.70 -2.66 -22.48
N ASP A 318 8.38 -3.76 -22.12
CA ASP A 318 8.78 -4.79 -23.09
C ASP A 318 7.60 -5.67 -23.48
#